data_d9f6d1b3a7dcba79d65fd6de1419deb1
#
_entry.id   d9f6d1b3a7dcba79d65fd6de1419deb1
#
_cell.length_a   1.000
_cell.length_b   1.000
_cell.length_c   1.000
_cell.angle_alpha   90.00
_cell.angle_beta   90.00
_cell.angle_gamma   90.00
#
_symmetry.space_group_name_H-M   'P 1'
#
loop_
_entity.id
_entity.type
_entity.pdbx_description
1 polymer ?
#
loop_
_entity_poly.entity_id
_entity_poly.type
_entity_poly.pdbx_seq_one_letter_code
_entity_poly.pdbx_strand_id
1 'polypeptide(L)'
;MKFALGQRWISDTESDLGLGTIVALEGRHLTLLFPASGETRLYAQAEAPLTRVQFNVGDEVASADGFKLLISAIKTQHDTLVYCGTRLDDDSYVELRETFLDHFISFNQPQDRLFAGQIDRFDWFTLRYQAWQHLHEQQQNPLRGLSGPRVSLIPHQLHIANEVAKRHAPRVLLADEVGLGKTIEAGFIIHQQLISGLASRV
;
A
#
# COMPACT_ATOMS: atom_id res chain seq x y z
N MET A 1 -29.34 13.76 -2.21
CA MET A 1 -29.17 12.38 -2.72
C MET A 1 -30.33 11.55 -2.26
N LYS A 2 -30.81 10.61 -3.08
CA LYS A 2 -31.92 9.74 -2.71
C LYS A 2 -31.35 8.37 -2.31
N PHE A 3 -31.57 7.99 -1.07
CA PHE A 3 -31.19 6.67 -0.57
C PHE A 3 -32.20 5.62 -1.02
N ALA A 4 -31.72 4.43 -1.43
CA ALA A 4 -32.57 3.30 -1.79
C ALA A 4 -31.99 1.99 -1.25
N LEU A 5 -32.86 1.02 -1.00
CA LEU A 5 -32.44 -0.31 -0.54
C LEU A 5 -31.51 -0.98 -1.56
N GLY A 6 -30.48 -1.63 -1.09
CA GLY A 6 -29.51 -2.33 -1.92
C GLY A 6 -28.40 -1.45 -2.51
N GLN A 7 -28.45 -0.14 -2.35
CA GLN A 7 -27.37 0.75 -2.76
C GLN A 7 -26.11 0.50 -1.93
N ARG A 8 -24.96 0.73 -2.56
CA ARG A 8 -23.64 0.53 -1.94
C ARG A 8 -22.99 1.88 -1.60
N TRP A 9 -22.55 2.00 -0.35
CA TRP A 9 -21.99 3.22 0.24
C TRP A 9 -20.76 2.92 1.08
N ILE A 10 -19.85 3.88 1.20
CA ILE A 10 -18.72 3.85 2.12
C ILE A 10 -19.00 4.85 3.25
N SER A 11 -18.62 4.49 4.47
CA SER A 11 -18.62 5.42 5.60
C SER A 11 -17.38 6.31 5.51
N ASP A 12 -17.58 7.63 5.49
CA ASP A 12 -16.49 8.61 5.44
C ASP A 12 -15.70 8.66 6.76
N THR A 13 -16.33 8.22 7.86
CA THR A 13 -15.74 8.21 9.21
C THR A 13 -15.12 6.87 9.59
N GLU A 14 -15.58 5.76 8.99
CA GLU A 14 -15.20 4.38 9.32
C GLU A 14 -14.90 3.60 8.03
N SER A 15 -13.93 4.07 7.24
CA SER A 15 -13.58 3.47 5.94
C SER A 15 -13.10 2.01 6.05
N ASP A 16 -12.60 1.61 7.22
CA ASP A 16 -12.14 0.23 7.51
C ASP A 16 -13.27 -0.80 7.46
N LEU A 17 -14.54 -0.38 7.59
CA LEU A 17 -15.70 -1.26 7.49
C LEU A 17 -15.93 -1.79 6.08
N GLY A 18 -15.30 -1.16 5.07
CA GLY A 18 -15.45 -1.53 3.67
C GLY A 18 -16.75 -1.02 3.06
N LEU A 19 -17.29 -1.78 2.10
CA LEU A 19 -18.47 -1.39 1.35
C LEU A 19 -19.76 -1.82 2.06
N GLY A 20 -20.54 -0.83 2.53
CA GLY A 20 -21.83 -1.03 3.16
C GLY A 20 -22.98 -1.12 2.15
N THR A 21 -24.02 -1.85 2.51
CA THR A 21 -25.28 -1.96 1.77
C THR A 21 -26.44 -1.39 2.59
N ILE A 22 -27.30 -0.56 2.01
CA ILE A 22 -28.51 -0.12 2.69
C ILE A 22 -29.48 -1.29 2.78
N VAL A 23 -29.77 -1.72 4.02
CA VAL A 23 -30.68 -2.85 4.29
C VAL A 23 -32.05 -2.40 4.82
N ALA A 24 -32.14 -1.20 5.41
CA ALA A 24 -33.41 -0.64 5.86
C ALA A 24 -33.43 0.88 5.74
N LEU A 25 -34.60 1.43 5.46
CA LEU A 25 -34.91 2.87 5.43
C LEU A 25 -36.16 3.09 6.26
N GLU A 26 -36.03 3.70 7.44
CA GLU A 26 -37.13 3.89 8.40
C GLU A 26 -37.23 5.36 8.82
N GLY A 27 -38.25 6.05 8.31
CA GLY A 27 -38.50 7.46 8.62
C GLY A 27 -37.30 8.35 8.26
N ARG A 28 -36.55 8.82 9.27
CA ARG A 28 -35.35 9.68 9.09
C ARG A 28 -34.02 8.92 9.24
N HIS A 29 -34.07 7.61 9.40
CA HIS A 29 -32.88 6.78 9.60
C HIS A 29 -32.67 5.84 8.44
N LEU A 30 -31.42 5.48 8.23
CA LEU A 30 -31.01 4.43 7.30
C LEU A 30 -30.06 3.47 8.02
N THR A 31 -30.21 2.19 7.72
CA THR A 31 -29.38 1.13 8.27
C THR A 31 -28.49 0.58 7.19
N LEU A 32 -27.15 0.61 7.41
CA LEU A 32 -26.17 -0.03 6.57
C LEU A 32 -25.64 -1.31 7.21
N LEU A 33 -25.58 -2.36 6.44
CA LEU A 33 -24.84 -3.58 6.75
C LEU A 33 -23.50 -3.52 6.03
N PHE A 34 -22.40 -3.76 6.75
CA PHE A 34 -21.05 -3.89 6.23
C PHE A 34 -20.65 -5.37 6.22
N PRO A 35 -20.77 -6.07 5.10
CA PRO A 35 -20.55 -7.52 5.06
C PRO A 35 -19.12 -7.95 5.39
N ALA A 36 -18.13 -7.09 5.12
CA ALA A 36 -16.73 -7.37 5.41
C ALA A 36 -16.44 -7.52 6.90
N SER A 37 -17.08 -6.71 7.76
CA SER A 37 -16.93 -6.74 9.22
C SER A 37 -18.07 -7.47 9.92
N GLY A 38 -19.20 -7.72 9.22
CA GLY A 38 -20.45 -8.21 9.79
C GLY A 38 -21.19 -7.19 10.65
N GLU A 39 -20.76 -5.93 10.62
CA GLU A 39 -21.32 -4.88 11.47
C GLU A 39 -22.48 -4.13 10.79
N THR A 40 -23.36 -3.60 11.62
CA THR A 40 -24.48 -2.77 11.18
C THR A 40 -24.39 -1.40 11.82
N ARG A 41 -24.62 -0.35 11.03
CA ARG A 41 -24.61 1.05 11.48
C ARG A 41 -25.94 1.72 11.14
N LEU A 42 -26.40 2.57 12.07
CA LEU A 42 -27.59 3.41 11.90
C LEU A 42 -27.15 4.85 11.71
N TYR A 43 -27.61 5.48 10.62
CA TYR A 43 -27.31 6.87 10.31
C TYR A 43 -28.58 7.70 10.17
N ALA A 44 -28.50 8.99 10.51
CA ALA A 44 -29.55 9.94 10.17
C ALA A 44 -29.44 10.33 8.68
N GLN A 45 -30.52 10.21 7.91
CA GLN A 45 -30.51 10.45 6.46
C GLN A 45 -30.05 11.85 6.07
N ALA A 46 -30.32 12.88 6.90
CA ALA A 46 -30.02 14.28 6.57
C ALA A 46 -28.52 14.59 6.59
N GLU A 47 -27.76 13.93 7.46
CA GLU A 47 -26.34 14.22 7.74
C GLU A 47 -25.48 12.96 7.75
N ALA A 48 -25.90 11.92 7.02
CA ALA A 48 -25.14 10.68 6.97
C ALA A 48 -23.75 10.93 6.33
N PRO A 49 -22.65 10.65 7.04
CA PRO A 49 -21.29 10.78 6.49
C PRO A 49 -21.00 9.56 5.58
N LEU A 50 -21.67 9.53 4.44
CA LEU A 50 -21.65 8.42 3.51
C LEU A 50 -21.37 8.88 2.10
N THR A 51 -20.41 8.26 1.43
CA THR A 51 -20.12 8.45 0.02
C THR A 51 -20.68 7.32 -0.82
N ARG A 52 -21.46 7.67 -1.85
CA ARG A 52 -22.02 6.72 -2.81
C ARG A 52 -20.93 6.15 -3.70
N VAL A 53 -20.82 4.83 -3.74
CA VAL A 53 -19.86 4.17 -4.64
C VAL A 53 -20.49 3.96 -6.00
N GLN A 54 -19.82 4.49 -7.02
CA GLN A 54 -20.20 4.34 -8.42
C GLN A 54 -18.93 4.13 -9.26
N PHE A 55 -19.03 3.22 -10.22
CA PHE A 55 -17.97 2.97 -11.20
C PHE A 55 -18.41 3.48 -12.56
N ASN A 56 -17.46 3.73 -13.45
CA ASN A 56 -17.68 4.23 -14.80
C ASN A 56 -17.48 3.11 -15.83
N VAL A 57 -17.93 3.37 -17.05
CA VAL A 57 -17.62 2.50 -18.19
C VAL A 57 -16.10 2.50 -18.42
N GLY A 58 -15.53 1.31 -18.54
CA GLY A 58 -14.08 1.09 -18.63
C GLY A 58 -13.40 0.74 -17.30
N ASP A 59 -14.10 0.85 -16.16
CA ASP A 59 -13.57 0.44 -14.88
C ASP A 59 -13.65 -1.09 -14.72
N GLU A 60 -12.71 -1.64 -13.96
CA GLU A 60 -12.75 -3.03 -13.51
C GLU A 60 -13.36 -3.11 -12.12
N VAL A 61 -14.31 -3.99 -11.93
CA VAL A 61 -14.95 -4.25 -10.64
C VAL A 61 -14.85 -5.73 -10.27
N ALA A 62 -14.70 -5.99 -8.96
CA ALA A 62 -14.72 -7.34 -8.42
C ALA A 62 -16.13 -7.69 -7.93
N SER A 63 -16.56 -8.91 -8.21
CA SER A 63 -17.78 -9.52 -7.66
C SER A 63 -17.47 -10.22 -6.34
N ALA A 64 -18.46 -10.29 -5.44
CA ALA A 64 -18.40 -11.08 -4.23
C ALA A 64 -18.22 -12.60 -4.51
N ASP A 65 -18.55 -13.05 -5.73
CA ASP A 65 -18.33 -14.42 -6.19
C ASP A 65 -16.89 -14.67 -6.69
N GLY A 66 -16.01 -13.65 -6.63
CA GLY A 66 -14.58 -13.78 -6.90
C GLY A 66 -14.15 -13.56 -8.34
N PHE A 67 -15.03 -13.22 -9.27
CA PHE A 67 -14.64 -12.85 -10.64
C PHE A 67 -14.50 -11.33 -10.80
N LYS A 68 -13.76 -10.90 -11.82
CA LYS A 68 -13.62 -9.51 -12.22
C LYS A 68 -14.38 -9.22 -13.50
N LEU A 69 -15.01 -8.05 -13.55
CA LEU A 69 -15.82 -7.56 -14.66
C LEU A 69 -15.23 -6.25 -15.20
N LEU A 70 -15.01 -6.16 -16.51
CA LEU A 70 -14.75 -4.90 -17.20
C LEU A 70 -16.07 -4.29 -17.63
N ILE A 71 -16.41 -3.11 -17.10
CA ILE A 71 -17.69 -2.44 -17.34
C ILE A 71 -17.75 -1.89 -18.77
N SER A 72 -18.72 -2.33 -19.54
CA SER A 72 -19.04 -1.80 -20.88
C SER A 72 -20.28 -0.91 -20.90
N ALA A 73 -21.22 -1.11 -19.97
CA ALA A 73 -22.43 -0.30 -19.84
C ALA A 73 -22.95 -0.31 -18.41
N ILE A 74 -23.70 0.71 -18.03
CA ILE A 74 -24.31 0.84 -16.70
C ILE A 74 -25.83 1.08 -16.90
N LYS A 75 -26.62 0.28 -16.19
CA LYS A 75 -28.07 0.41 -16.17
C LYS A 75 -28.53 0.80 -14.76
N THR A 76 -29.59 1.57 -14.66
CA THR A 76 -30.27 1.87 -13.38
C THR A 76 -31.54 1.05 -13.28
N GLN A 77 -31.69 0.29 -12.21
CA GLN A 77 -32.86 -0.52 -11.94
C GLN A 77 -33.30 -0.31 -10.47
N HIS A 78 -34.49 0.22 -10.25
CA HIS A 78 -35.06 0.50 -8.92
C HIS A 78 -34.14 1.34 -8.01
N ASP A 79 -33.58 2.43 -8.56
CA ASP A 79 -32.61 3.31 -7.88
C ASP A 79 -31.28 2.62 -7.49
N THR A 80 -31.03 1.40 -7.98
CA THR A 80 -29.74 0.68 -7.85
C THR A 80 -29.02 0.58 -9.20
N LEU A 81 -27.72 0.35 -9.18
CA LEU A 81 -26.90 0.23 -10.38
C LEU A 81 -26.68 -1.25 -10.75
N VAL A 82 -26.73 -1.52 -12.05
CA VAL A 82 -26.38 -2.79 -12.66
C VAL A 82 -25.25 -2.54 -13.65
N TYR A 83 -24.09 -3.13 -13.36
CA TYR A 83 -22.91 -3.04 -14.19
C TYR A 83 -22.93 -4.17 -15.22
N CYS A 84 -22.92 -3.82 -16.48
CA CYS A 84 -22.92 -4.77 -17.57
C CYS A 84 -21.55 -4.79 -18.22
N GLY A 85 -21.01 -5.95 -18.48
CA GLY A 85 -19.67 -6.03 -19.04
C GLY A 85 -19.19 -7.45 -19.30
N THR A 86 -17.91 -7.57 -19.56
CA THR A 86 -17.24 -8.82 -19.88
C THR A 86 -16.40 -9.27 -18.70
N ARG A 87 -16.51 -10.52 -18.31
CA ARG A 87 -15.63 -11.13 -17.31
C ARG A 87 -14.21 -11.25 -17.85
N LEU A 88 -13.22 -11.04 -16.97
CA LEU A 88 -11.80 -11.10 -17.36
C LEU A 88 -11.24 -12.54 -17.37
N ASP A 89 -11.96 -13.52 -16.83
CA ASP A 89 -11.54 -14.93 -16.72
C ASP A 89 -12.00 -15.79 -17.91
N ASP A 90 -13.20 -15.57 -18.43
CA ASP A 90 -13.81 -16.42 -19.47
C ASP A 90 -14.42 -15.64 -20.65
N ASP A 91 -14.22 -14.31 -20.68
CA ASP A 91 -14.77 -13.39 -21.69
C ASP A 91 -16.31 -13.44 -21.82
N SER A 92 -17.03 -14.00 -20.86
CA SER A 92 -18.48 -14.05 -20.87
C SER A 92 -19.08 -12.68 -20.52
N TYR A 93 -20.23 -12.36 -21.17
CA TYR A 93 -20.97 -11.15 -20.84
C TYR A 93 -21.88 -11.40 -19.65
N VAL A 94 -21.78 -10.54 -18.61
CA VAL A 94 -22.52 -10.68 -17.36
C VAL A 94 -23.10 -9.32 -16.94
N GLU A 95 -24.26 -9.36 -16.27
CA GLU A 95 -24.87 -8.23 -15.56
C GLU A 95 -24.66 -8.40 -14.04
N LEU A 96 -23.85 -7.53 -13.44
CA LEU A 96 -23.54 -7.52 -12.02
C LEU A 96 -24.31 -6.41 -11.32
N ARG A 97 -25.24 -6.76 -10.44
CA ARG A 97 -25.91 -5.76 -9.59
C ARG A 97 -24.94 -5.23 -8.55
N GLU A 98 -25.03 -3.94 -8.21
CA GLU A 98 -24.17 -3.34 -7.20
C GLU A 98 -24.19 -4.04 -5.83
N THR A 99 -25.30 -4.73 -5.48
CA THR A 99 -25.39 -5.53 -4.25
C THR A 99 -24.42 -6.70 -4.21
N PHE A 100 -23.97 -7.20 -5.37
CA PHE A 100 -23.02 -8.31 -5.52
C PHE A 100 -21.60 -7.86 -5.80
N LEU A 101 -21.29 -6.57 -5.65
CA LEU A 101 -19.90 -6.09 -5.64
C LEU A 101 -19.16 -6.66 -4.45
N ASP A 102 -17.86 -6.88 -4.62
CA ASP A 102 -16.99 -7.29 -3.53
C ASP A 102 -17.10 -6.31 -2.35
N HIS A 103 -16.84 -6.82 -1.16
CA HIS A 103 -16.96 -6.06 0.08
C HIS A 103 -15.80 -5.10 0.29
N PHE A 104 -14.66 -5.37 -0.35
CA PHE A 104 -13.50 -4.50 -0.38
C PHE A 104 -13.29 -3.93 -1.77
N ILE A 105 -13.47 -2.63 -1.92
CA ILE A 105 -13.23 -1.96 -3.20
C ILE A 105 -11.76 -1.61 -3.31
N SER A 106 -11.12 -2.08 -4.37
CA SER A 106 -9.84 -1.55 -4.82
C SER A 106 -10.07 -0.59 -5.98
N PHE A 107 -9.98 0.70 -5.73
CA PHE A 107 -9.98 1.68 -6.82
C PHE A 107 -8.65 1.63 -7.55
N ASN A 108 -8.69 1.56 -8.89
CA ASN A 108 -7.50 1.49 -9.72
C ASN A 108 -6.73 2.82 -9.77
N GLN A 109 -7.40 3.93 -9.49
CA GLN A 109 -6.77 5.24 -9.49
C GLN A 109 -6.58 5.78 -8.06
N PRO A 110 -5.39 6.30 -7.71
CA PRO A 110 -5.13 6.87 -6.39
C PRO A 110 -6.08 8.01 -6.00
N GLN A 111 -6.58 8.76 -7.00
CA GLN A 111 -7.51 9.85 -6.81
C GLN A 111 -8.87 9.35 -6.31
N ASP A 112 -9.39 8.26 -6.89
CA ASP A 112 -10.69 7.68 -6.50
C ASP A 112 -10.63 7.15 -5.07
N ARG A 113 -9.50 6.57 -4.66
CA ARG A 113 -9.25 6.15 -3.27
C ARG A 113 -9.31 7.32 -2.30
N LEU A 114 -8.72 8.46 -2.68
CA LEU A 114 -8.72 9.66 -1.87
C LEU A 114 -10.13 10.22 -1.71
N PHE A 115 -10.90 10.32 -2.80
CA PHE A 115 -12.28 10.81 -2.78
C PHE A 115 -13.25 9.87 -2.06
N ALA A 116 -12.96 8.57 -2.06
CA ALA A 116 -13.72 7.57 -1.30
C ALA A 116 -13.33 7.50 0.19
N GLY A 117 -12.47 8.41 0.68
CA GLY A 117 -12.02 8.41 2.07
C GLY A 117 -11.11 7.23 2.42
N GLN A 118 -10.65 6.45 1.45
CA GLN A 118 -9.70 5.34 1.66
C GLN A 118 -8.28 5.87 1.90
N ILE A 119 -8.13 6.60 2.99
CA ILE A 119 -6.84 7.13 3.44
C ILE A 119 -6.28 6.14 4.46
N ASP A 120 -5.02 5.76 4.27
CA ASP A 120 -4.33 4.93 5.26
C ASP A 120 -4.30 5.63 6.62
N ARG A 121 -4.40 4.86 7.69
CA ARG A 121 -4.22 5.36 9.04
C ARG A 121 -2.87 6.08 9.16
N PHE A 122 -2.86 7.17 9.90
CA PHE A 122 -1.68 8.01 10.09
C PHE A 122 -0.47 7.20 10.61
N ASP A 123 -0.71 6.19 11.46
CA ASP A 123 0.32 5.31 12.01
C ASP A 123 1.04 4.54 10.89
N TRP A 124 0.30 4.00 9.91
CA TRP A 124 0.86 3.27 8.76
C TRP A 124 1.64 4.19 7.82
N PHE A 125 1.15 5.41 7.62
CA PHE A 125 1.88 6.41 6.84
C PHE A 125 3.21 6.76 7.54
N THR A 126 3.17 7.01 8.84
CA THR A 126 4.35 7.34 9.64
C THR A 126 5.39 6.21 9.60
N LEU A 127 4.96 4.96 9.78
CA LEU A 127 5.84 3.79 9.69
C LEU A 127 6.48 3.65 8.30
N ARG A 128 5.72 3.82 7.23
CA ARG A 128 6.26 3.77 5.85
C ARG A 128 7.26 4.89 5.60
N TYR A 129 6.94 6.11 6.03
CA TYR A 129 7.82 7.26 5.88
C TYR A 129 9.13 7.06 6.65
N GLN A 130 9.06 6.61 7.91
CA GLN A 130 10.24 6.31 8.72
C GLN A 130 11.08 5.19 8.09
N ALA A 131 10.46 4.10 7.65
CA ALA A 131 11.17 3.01 7.00
C ALA A 131 11.88 3.47 5.72
N TRP A 132 11.22 4.31 4.90
CA TRP A 132 11.80 4.90 3.71
C TRP A 132 12.96 5.85 4.04
N GLN A 133 12.81 6.68 5.06
CA GLN A 133 13.86 7.58 5.54
C GLN A 133 15.09 6.81 6.03
N HIS A 134 14.90 5.78 6.85
CA HIS A 134 16.00 4.93 7.31
C HIS A 134 16.70 4.20 6.15
N LEU A 135 15.94 3.71 5.17
CA LEU A 135 16.52 3.08 3.99
C LEU A 135 17.38 4.07 3.20
N HIS A 136 16.89 5.30 3.03
CA HIS A 136 17.63 6.36 2.33
C HIS A 136 18.90 6.77 3.08
N GLU A 137 18.83 6.96 4.40
CA GLU A 137 19.98 7.23 5.27
C GLU A 137 21.04 6.11 5.17
N GLN A 138 20.60 4.85 5.21
CA GLN A 138 21.50 3.71 5.04
C GLN A 138 22.15 3.68 3.64
N GLN A 139 21.41 3.98 2.60
CA GLN A 139 21.96 4.01 1.23
C GLN A 139 22.99 5.11 1.03
N GLN A 140 22.83 6.26 1.70
CA GLN A 140 23.76 7.38 1.62
C GLN A 140 24.92 7.27 2.63
N ASN A 141 24.85 6.35 3.58
CA ASN A 141 25.91 6.21 4.58
C ASN A 141 27.19 5.66 3.95
N PRO A 142 28.32 6.42 3.97
CA PRO A 142 29.60 5.96 3.42
C PRO A 142 30.16 4.74 4.16
N LEU A 143 29.65 4.45 5.35
CA LEU A 143 30.09 3.33 6.21
C LEU A 143 29.09 2.18 6.24
N ARG A 144 28.16 2.09 5.29
CA ARG A 144 27.14 1.02 5.29
C ARG A 144 27.71 -0.39 5.24
N GLY A 145 28.94 -0.56 4.76
CA GLY A 145 29.67 -1.82 4.79
C GLY A 145 30.06 -2.28 6.19
N LEU A 146 29.94 -1.41 7.19
CA LEU A 146 30.16 -1.73 8.60
C LEU A 146 28.90 -2.24 9.30
N SER A 147 27.73 -2.08 8.68
CA SER A 147 26.47 -2.62 9.20
C SER A 147 26.39 -4.10 8.85
N GLY A 148 26.33 -4.96 9.88
CA GLY A 148 26.19 -6.41 9.75
C GLY A 148 27.31 -7.26 10.31
N PRO A 149 28.63 -6.91 10.13
CA PRO A 149 29.67 -7.71 10.76
C PRO A 149 29.55 -7.69 12.29
N ARG A 150 29.65 -8.86 12.89
CA ARG A 150 29.66 -9.00 14.36
C ARG A 150 31.07 -8.85 14.91
N VAL A 151 31.64 -7.67 14.73
CA VAL A 151 32.99 -7.31 15.23
C VAL A 151 32.91 -6.05 16.07
N SER A 152 33.84 -5.89 17.02
CA SER A 152 33.97 -4.66 17.78
C SER A 152 34.45 -3.54 16.87
N LEU A 153 33.75 -2.40 16.89
CA LEU A 153 34.12 -1.24 16.09
C LEU A 153 35.26 -0.50 16.79
N ILE A 154 36.43 -0.49 16.17
CA ILE A 154 37.62 0.18 16.68
C ILE A 154 37.87 1.46 15.87
N PRO A 155 38.14 2.61 16.51
CA PRO A 155 38.18 3.92 15.85
C PRO A 155 39.11 4.01 14.64
N HIS A 156 40.30 3.43 14.69
CA HIS A 156 41.23 3.47 13.56
C HIS A 156 40.72 2.67 12.35
N GLN A 157 40.12 1.51 12.59
CA GLN A 157 39.52 0.68 11.52
C GLN A 157 38.35 1.39 10.83
N LEU A 158 37.51 2.09 11.62
CA LEU A 158 36.44 2.93 11.09
C LEU A 158 36.96 4.09 10.26
N HIS A 159 38.01 4.74 10.73
CA HIS A 159 38.65 5.84 10.00
C HIS A 159 39.21 5.37 8.65
N ILE A 160 39.94 4.27 8.63
CA ILE A 160 40.53 3.70 7.40
C ILE A 160 39.39 3.29 6.44
N ALA A 161 38.38 2.58 6.90
CA ALA A 161 37.24 2.17 6.08
C ALA A 161 36.52 3.38 5.47
N ASN A 162 36.30 4.46 6.23
CA ASN A 162 35.67 5.69 5.77
C ASN A 162 36.52 6.42 4.73
N GLU A 163 37.84 6.53 4.93
CA GLU A 163 38.73 7.17 3.99
C GLU A 163 38.83 6.42 2.66
N VAL A 164 38.82 5.08 2.71
CA VAL A 164 38.84 4.24 1.52
C VAL A 164 37.50 4.27 0.78
N ALA A 165 36.39 4.32 1.51
CA ALA A 165 35.04 4.41 0.91
C ALA A 165 34.84 5.65 0.02
N LYS A 166 35.53 6.74 0.33
CA LYS A 166 35.47 8.00 -0.45
C LYS A 166 36.25 7.96 -1.76
N ARG A 167 37.12 6.95 -1.97
CA ARG A 167 37.99 6.86 -3.13
C ARG A 167 37.31 6.10 -4.26
N HIS A 168 37.50 6.57 -5.48
CA HIS A 168 37.14 5.86 -6.69
C HIS A 168 38.22 4.82 -7.04
N ALA A 169 37.81 3.55 -7.24
CA ALA A 169 38.74 2.45 -7.57
C ALA A 169 39.95 2.36 -6.61
N PRO A 170 39.76 2.18 -5.31
CA PRO A 170 40.81 2.34 -4.33
C PRO A 170 41.92 1.27 -4.46
N ARG A 171 43.15 1.72 -4.46
CA ARG A 171 44.36 0.89 -4.25
C ARG A 171 44.98 1.32 -2.94
N VAL A 172 44.96 0.43 -1.94
CA VAL A 172 45.29 0.77 -0.55
C VAL A 172 46.31 -0.24 -0.02
N LEU A 173 47.34 0.29 0.65
CA LEU A 173 48.22 -0.51 1.48
C LEU A 173 47.81 -0.34 2.95
N LEU A 174 47.40 -1.43 3.61
CA LEU A 174 47.17 -1.46 5.05
C LEU A 174 48.47 -1.80 5.76
N ALA A 175 49.11 -0.78 6.36
CA ALA A 175 50.47 -0.87 6.91
C ALA A 175 50.52 -0.78 8.44
N ASP A 176 49.43 -1.12 9.12
CA ASP A 176 49.37 -1.10 10.57
C ASP A 176 50.28 -2.17 11.22
N GLU A 177 50.53 -2.02 12.52
CA GLU A 177 51.28 -3.00 13.29
C GLU A 177 50.59 -4.37 13.32
N VAL A 178 51.39 -5.42 13.59
CA VAL A 178 50.88 -6.79 13.71
C VAL A 178 49.91 -6.87 14.90
N GLY A 179 48.73 -7.43 14.67
CA GLY A 179 47.70 -7.59 15.72
C GLY A 179 46.60 -6.53 15.74
N LEU A 180 46.73 -5.41 14.99
CA LEU A 180 45.73 -4.34 14.95
C LEU A 180 44.52 -4.61 14.03
N GLY A 181 44.43 -5.81 13.45
CA GLY A 181 43.25 -6.26 12.74
C GLY A 181 43.15 -5.86 11.28
N LYS A 182 44.28 -5.78 10.54
CA LYS A 182 44.34 -5.51 9.09
C LYS A 182 43.36 -6.34 8.26
N THR A 183 43.13 -7.59 8.65
CA THR A 183 42.14 -8.47 8.00
C THR A 183 40.70 -7.97 8.17
N ILE A 184 40.39 -7.37 9.32
CA ILE A 184 39.08 -6.79 9.61
C ILE A 184 38.90 -5.52 8.77
N GLU A 185 39.92 -4.68 8.67
CA GLU A 185 39.91 -3.49 7.83
C GLU A 185 39.69 -3.83 6.36
N ALA A 186 40.45 -4.80 5.86
CA ALA A 186 40.27 -5.31 4.50
C ALA A 186 38.85 -5.85 4.29
N GLY A 187 38.32 -6.58 5.26
CA GLY A 187 36.95 -7.09 5.25
C GLY A 187 35.90 -5.97 5.16
N PHE A 188 36.07 -4.91 5.95
CA PHE A 188 35.19 -3.75 5.91
C PHE A 188 35.22 -3.04 4.54
N ILE A 189 36.42 -2.84 3.99
CA ILE A 189 36.60 -2.21 2.68
C ILE A 189 35.93 -3.04 1.59
N ILE A 190 36.17 -4.35 1.55
CA ILE A 190 35.59 -5.26 0.58
C ILE A 190 34.06 -5.29 0.70
N HIS A 191 33.54 -5.44 1.91
CA HIS A 191 32.12 -5.46 2.17
C HIS A 191 31.45 -4.15 1.74
N GLN A 192 32.06 -3.01 2.04
CA GLN A 192 31.60 -1.71 1.58
C GLN A 192 31.54 -1.61 0.05
N GLN A 193 32.58 -2.06 -0.66
CA GLN A 193 32.65 -2.04 -2.11
C GLN A 193 31.55 -2.92 -2.75
N LEU A 194 31.31 -4.10 -2.19
CA LEU A 194 30.24 -5.00 -2.65
C LEU A 194 28.83 -4.41 -2.41
N ILE A 195 28.54 -3.92 -1.20
CA ILE A 195 27.24 -3.35 -0.87
C ILE A 195 26.96 -2.07 -1.65
N SER A 196 28.00 -1.27 -1.94
CA SER A 196 27.84 -0.06 -2.76
C SER A 196 27.71 -0.34 -4.25
N GLY A 197 27.92 -1.58 -4.70
CA GLY A 197 27.91 -1.95 -6.11
C GLY A 197 29.15 -1.48 -6.88
N LEU A 198 30.18 -0.97 -6.18
CA LEU A 198 31.45 -0.56 -6.79
C LEU A 198 32.33 -1.75 -7.18
N ALA A 199 32.15 -2.90 -6.52
CA ALA A 199 32.76 -4.16 -6.90
C ALA A 199 31.69 -5.25 -7.04
N SER A 200 31.81 -6.07 -8.07
CA SER A 200 30.93 -7.22 -8.31
C SER A 200 31.60 -8.56 -8.01
N ARG A 201 32.92 -8.56 -7.90
CA ARG A 201 33.76 -9.74 -7.60
C ARG A 201 34.96 -9.32 -6.77
N VAL A 202 35.37 -10.18 -5.84
CA VAL A 202 36.56 -10.04 -5.01
C VAL A 202 37.38 -11.31 -5.07
#